data_968d3c839a56f49cd71cb0452fc774aa
#
_entry.id   968d3c839a56f49cd71cb0452fc774aa
#
_cell.length_a   1.000
_cell.length_b   1.000
_cell.length_c   1.000
_cell.angle_alpha   90.00
_cell.angle_beta   90.00
_cell.angle_gamma   90.00
#
_symmetry.space_group_name_H-M   'P 1'
#
loop_
_entity.id
_entity.type
_entity.pdbx_description
1 polymer ?
#
loop_
_entity_poly.entity_id
_entity_poly.type
_entity_poly.pdbx_seq_one_letter_code
_entity_poly.pdbx_strand_id
1 'polypeptide(L)'
;MFDFDREIDRSGTMSLKWDKYKGQDVLPMWVADTDFVSPPAVLEALTKRVAHGIFGYSRPSPRLIELIVSRLASRYGWTIQPEWLVFLPGVVPGLNLACKAWSQHGRGIITPKPVYYPFLQAPGFNDRPLLTVPVVEEEGRWVLDLEELERQAPRRICCCCATPTTRVAPSSPGKSCWPSTPSPSATTW
;
A
#
# COMPACT_ATOMS: atom_id res chain seq x y z
N MET A 1 28.01 7.70 6.07
CA MET A 1 27.32 8.68 5.22
C MET A 1 26.72 7.91 4.05
N PHE A 2 25.50 8.19 3.63
CA PHE A 2 24.92 7.54 2.45
C PHE A 2 25.46 8.23 1.20
N ASP A 3 25.87 7.44 0.21
CA ASP A 3 26.31 7.93 -1.09
C ASP A 3 25.14 7.76 -2.07
N PHE A 4 24.44 8.85 -2.34
CA PHE A 4 23.31 8.88 -3.26
C PHE A 4 23.70 9.25 -4.69
N ASP A 5 24.97 9.63 -4.91
CA ASP A 5 25.50 10.00 -6.23
C ASP A 5 26.16 8.80 -6.93
N ARG A 6 26.36 7.71 -6.20
CA ARG A 6 26.95 6.49 -6.75
C ARG A 6 25.96 5.82 -7.70
N GLU A 7 26.32 5.75 -8.96
CA GLU A 7 25.59 4.96 -9.95
C GLU A 7 25.84 3.46 -9.75
N ILE A 8 24.74 2.68 -9.79
CA ILE A 8 24.79 1.23 -9.62
C ILE A 8 24.13 0.62 -10.85
N ASP A 9 24.93 -0.09 -11.66
CA ASP A 9 24.40 -0.84 -12.78
C ASP A 9 23.57 -2.02 -12.26
N ARG A 10 22.30 -2.02 -12.60
CA ARG A 10 21.35 -3.08 -12.30
C ARG A 10 20.98 -3.94 -13.50
N SER A 11 21.68 -3.75 -14.63
CA SER A 11 21.47 -4.55 -15.82
C SER A 11 21.85 -6.01 -15.56
N GLY A 12 21.04 -6.94 -16.04
CA GLY A 12 21.32 -8.37 -15.90
C GLY A 12 21.25 -8.92 -14.47
N THR A 13 20.67 -8.17 -13.55
CA THR A 13 20.49 -8.59 -12.13
C THR A 13 19.11 -9.19 -11.88
N MET A 14 18.38 -9.57 -12.89
CA MET A 14 16.98 -10.00 -12.82
C MET A 14 16.04 -8.92 -12.24
N SER A 15 16.42 -7.66 -12.39
CA SER A 15 15.58 -6.54 -11.98
C SER A 15 14.39 -6.39 -12.93
N LEU A 16 13.17 -6.61 -12.44
CA LEU A 16 11.96 -6.39 -13.22
C LEU A 16 11.90 -4.98 -13.82
N LYS A 17 12.41 -3.99 -13.09
CA LYS A 17 12.46 -2.59 -13.49
C LYS A 17 13.35 -2.38 -14.70
N TRP A 18 14.58 -2.88 -14.65
CA TRP A 18 15.61 -2.64 -15.66
C TRP A 18 15.56 -3.62 -16.82
N ASP A 19 15.30 -4.90 -16.55
CA ASP A 19 15.33 -5.93 -17.60
C ASP A 19 14.16 -5.82 -18.59
N LYS A 20 13.06 -5.14 -18.21
CA LYS A 20 11.92 -4.86 -19.09
C LYS A 20 12.34 -4.08 -20.36
N TYR A 21 13.32 -3.21 -20.25
CA TYR A 21 13.79 -2.34 -21.33
C TYR A 21 15.21 -2.70 -21.77
N LYS A 22 15.64 -3.94 -21.53
CA LYS A 22 16.96 -4.42 -21.91
C LYS A 22 17.22 -4.20 -23.41
N GLY A 23 18.35 -3.56 -23.74
CA GLY A 23 18.74 -3.24 -25.12
C GLY A 23 18.03 -2.02 -25.72
N GLN A 24 17.27 -1.28 -24.94
CA GLN A 24 16.61 -0.03 -25.34
C GLN A 24 17.22 1.15 -24.56
N ASP A 25 17.31 2.30 -25.21
CA ASP A 25 17.72 3.56 -24.55
C ASP A 25 16.53 4.17 -23.81
N VAL A 26 16.11 3.52 -22.71
CA VAL A 26 14.98 3.92 -21.87
C VAL A 26 15.37 3.89 -20.41
N LEU A 27 15.28 5.02 -19.73
CA LEU A 27 15.42 5.10 -18.27
C LEU A 27 14.12 4.62 -17.61
N PRO A 28 14.12 3.47 -16.92
CA PRO A 28 12.89 2.94 -16.32
C PRO A 28 12.53 3.68 -15.03
N MET A 29 11.32 4.26 -15.00
CA MET A 29 10.79 4.98 -13.84
C MET A 29 9.38 4.50 -13.44
N TRP A 30 9.01 3.27 -13.79
CA TRP A 30 7.64 2.77 -13.68
C TRP A 30 7.35 1.96 -12.40
N VAL A 31 8.38 1.36 -11.81
CA VAL A 31 8.28 0.58 -10.57
C VAL A 31 8.89 1.38 -9.42
N ALA A 32 8.26 1.33 -8.27
CA ALA A 32 8.66 2.09 -7.09
C ALA A 32 9.77 1.42 -6.27
N ASP A 33 10.65 0.62 -6.89
CA ASP A 33 11.88 0.17 -6.25
C ASP A 33 13.00 1.19 -6.45
N THR A 34 13.78 1.41 -5.42
CA THR A 34 14.89 2.36 -5.44
C THR A 34 16.14 1.76 -6.07
N ASP A 35 16.94 2.60 -6.73
CA ASP A 35 18.23 2.24 -7.29
C ASP A 35 19.41 2.56 -6.35
N PHE A 36 19.12 3.06 -5.16
CA PHE A 36 20.12 3.31 -4.13
C PHE A 36 20.46 2.06 -3.32
N VAL A 37 21.70 1.98 -2.85
CA VAL A 37 22.13 0.94 -1.90
C VAL A 37 21.27 1.01 -0.64
N SER A 38 20.85 -0.14 -0.16
CA SER A 38 20.14 -0.25 1.11
C SER A 38 20.98 0.30 2.28
N PRO A 39 20.35 0.86 3.32
CA PRO A 39 21.08 1.35 4.49
C PRO A 39 22.04 0.31 5.08
N PRO A 40 23.24 0.71 5.53
CA PRO A 40 24.24 -0.22 6.08
C PRO A 40 23.69 -1.13 7.18
N ALA A 41 22.84 -0.60 8.07
CA ALA A 41 22.22 -1.38 9.14
C ALA A 41 21.31 -2.51 8.61
N VAL A 42 20.67 -2.31 7.45
CA VAL A 42 19.86 -3.36 6.79
C VAL A 42 20.76 -4.44 6.20
N LEU A 43 21.84 -4.03 5.51
CA LEU A 43 22.80 -4.96 4.93
C LEU A 43 23.50 -5.80 6.02
N GLU A 44 23.91 -5.17 7.13
CA GLU A 44 24.50 -5.85 8.27
C GLU A 44 23.55 -6.87 8.89
N ALA A 45 22.29 -6.50 9.13
CA ALA A 45 21.27 -7.40 9.68
C ALA A 45 21.03 -8.61 8.78
N LEU A 46 20.95 -8.40 7.45
CA LEU A 46 20.78 -9.47 6.47
C LEU A 46 22.02 -10.37 6.42
N THR A 47 23.23 -9.81 6.38
CA THR A 47 24.49 -10.57 6.39
C THR A 47 24.60 -11.43 7.63
N LYS A 48 24.29 -10.88 8.80
CA LYS A 48 24.26 -11.63 10.07
C LYS A 48 23.27 -12.79 10.03
N ARG A 49 22.09 -12.56 9.43
CA ARG A 49 21.09 -13.61 9.30
C ARG A 49 21.50 -14.70 8.32
N VAL A 50 22.13 -14.34 7.21
CA VAL A 50 22.70 -15.29 6.24
C VAL A 50 23.81 -16.12 6.90
N ALA A 51 24.72 -15.49 7.65
CA ALA A 51 25.79 -16.19 8.36
C ALA A 51 25.27 -17.19 9.41
N HIS A 52 24.07 -16.95 9.98
CA HIS A 52 23.42 -17.92 10.86
C HIS A 52 23.02 -19.23 10.13
N GLY A 53 22.67 -19.16 8.83
CA GLY A 53 22.49 -20.30 7.93
C GLY A 53 21.24 -21.13 8.11
N ILE A 54 20.39 -20.88 9.11
CA ILE A 54 19.16 -21.66 9.34
C ILE A 54 17.94 -20.77 9.11
N PHE A 55 17.15 -21.11 8.08
CA PHE A 55 15.99 -20.35 7.61
C PHE A 55 14.71 -21.18 7.80
N GLY A 56 14.31 -21.36 9.05
CA GLY A 56 13.08 -22.06 9.40
C GLY A 56 11.88 -21.12 9.52
N TYR A 57 10.78 -21.62 10.06
CA TYR A 57 9.63 -20.80 10.40
C TYR A 57 10.01 -19.73 11.42
N SER A 58 9.61 -18.51 11.17
CA SER A 58 9.86 -17.36 12.04
C SER A 58 8.59 -16.65 12.43
N ARG A 59 8.66 -15.90 13.52
CA ARG A 59 7.60 -15.00 13.96
C ARG A 59 8.17 -13.60 14.15
N PRO A 60 7.33 -12.55 14.10
CA PRO A 60 7.75 -11.20 14.42
C PRO A 60 8.38 -11.15 15.81
N SER A 61 9.50 -10.43 15.94
CA SER A 61 10.12 -10.24 17.25
C SER A 61 9.28 -9.29 18.11
N PRO A 62 9.30 -9.42 19.46
CA PRO A 62 8.65 -8.45 20.36
C PRO A 62 9.08 -7.01 20.04
N ARG A 63 10.35 -6.81 19.77
CA ARG A 63 10.90 -5.50 19.43
C ARG A 63 10.29 -4.91 18.15
N LEU A 64 10.03 -5.72 17.13
CA LEU A 64 9.37 -5.27 15.90
C LEU A 64 7.93 -4.79 16.20
N ILE A 65 7.20 -5.55 17.00
CA ILE A 65 5.83 -5.23 17.42
C ILE A 65 5.81 -3.88 18.17
N GLU A 66 6.69 -3.72 19.17
CA GLU A 66 6.83 -2.46 19.94
C GLU A 66 7.13 -1.27 19.02
N LEU A 67 8.05 -1.44 18.06
CA LEU A 67 8.41 -0.39 17.12
C LEU A 67 7.24 0.01 16.22
N ILE A 68 6.44 -0.94 15.76
CA ILE A 68 5.25 -0.64 14.95
C ILE A 68 4.23 0.13 15.77
N VAL A 69 3.89 -0.36 16.96
CA VAL A 69 2.91 0.29 17.84
C VAL A 69 3.34 1.71 18.21
N SER A 70 4.59 1.87 18.67
CA SER A 70 5.12 3.18 19.05
C SER A 70 5.21 4.16 17.88
N ARG A 71 5.56 3.66 16.67
CA ARG A 71 5.62 4.49 15.46
C ARG A 71 4.23 4.98 15.03
N LEU A 72 3.22 4.11 15.08
CA LEU A 72 1.84 4.51 14.77
C LEU A 72 1.33 5.56 15.75
N ALA A 73 1.57 5.36 17.06
CA ALA A 73 1.20 6.34 18.07
C ALA A 73 1.92 7.68 17.87
N SER A 74 3.25 7.65 17.73
CA SER A 74 4.06 8.89 17.68
C SER A 74 3.90 9.66 16.37
N ARG A 75 3.77 8.97 15.24
CA ARG A 75 3.75 9.61 13.91
C ARG A 75 2.34 9.97 13.43
N TYR A 76 1.35 9.17 13.80
CA TYR A 76 -0.01 9.31 13.31
C TYR A 76 -1.04 9.56 14.41
N GLY A 77 -0.65 9.61 15.68
CA GLY A 77 -1.57 9.71 16.82
C GLY A 77 -2.51 8.48 16.95
N TRP A 78 -2.14 7.36 16.32
CA TRP A 78 -2.97 6.16 16.28
C TRP A 78 -2.46 5.12 17.25
N THR A 79 -3.18 4.95 18.35
CA THR A 79 -2.88 3.94 19.37
C THR A 79 -3.57 2.64 19.01
N ILE A 80 -2.79 1.58 18.82
CA ILE A 80 -3.26 0.22 18.53
C ILE A 80 -2.79 -0.75 19.61
N GLN A 81 -3.47 -1.90 19.69
CA GLN A 81 -3.02 -3.02 20.52
C GLN A 81 -2.12 -3.95 19.68
N PRO A 82 -1.09 -4.57 20.30
CA PRO A 82 -0.21 -5.52 19.60
C PRO A 82 -0.96 -6.67 18.90
N GLU A 83 -2.06 -7.12 19.50
CA GLU A 83 -2.90 -8.23 19.00
C GLU A 83 -3.68 -7.87 17.72
N TRP A 84 -3.75 -6.58 17.38
CA TRP A 84 -4.39 -6.13 16.14
C TRP A 84 -3.47 -6.26 14.93
N LEU A 85 -2.18 -6.58 15.16
CA LEU A 85 -1.21 -6.71 14.07
C LEU A 85 -1.33 -8.09 13.42
N VAL A 86 -1.68 -8.09 12.15
CA VAL A 86 -1.70 -9.27 11.30
C VAL A 86 -0.61 -9.14 10.25
N PHE A 87 0.36 -10.05 10.28
CA PHE A 87 1.47 -10.05 9.32
C PHE A 87 1.10 -10.84 8.08
N LEU A 88 1.23 -10.22 6.92
CA LEU A 88 0.91 -10.79 5.62
C LEU A 88 2.15 -10.74 4.70
N PRO A 89 2.27 -11.63 3.72
CA PRO A 89 3.44 -11.71 2.82
C PRO A 89 3.49 -10.57 1.78
N GLY A 90 2.75 -9.51 1.98
CA GLY A 90 2.73 -8.31 1.16
C GLY A 90 1.36 -7.65 1.07
N VAL A 91 1.32 -6.42 0.55
CA VAL A 91 0.08 -5.64 0.45
C VAL A 91 -0.88 -6.22 -0.59
N VAL A 92 -0.38 -6.71 -1.73
CA VAL A 92 -1.26 -7.30 -2.78
C VAL A 92 -1.96 -8.56 -2.29
N PRO A 93 -1.30 -9.54 -1.62
CA PRO A 93 -2.00 -10.61 -0.92
C PRO A 93 -3.02 -10.10 0.09
N GLY A 94 -2.67 -9.03 0.83
CA GLY A 94 -3.58 -8.37 1.78
C GLY A 94 -4.85 -7.85 1.12
N LEU A 95 -4.74 -7.19 -0.04
CA LEU A 95 -5.90 -6.72 -0.81
C LEU A 95 -6.82 -7.87 -1.21
N ASN A 96 -6.24 -8.98 -1.70
CA ASN A 96 -7.02 -10.15 -2.08
C ASN A 96 -7.72 -10.80 -0.87
N LEU A 97 -7.04 -10.90 0.26
CA LEU A 97 -7.64 -11.39 1.51
C LEU A 97 -8.76 -10.48 1.99
N ALA A 98 -8.59 -9.16 1.91
CA ALA A 98 -9.62 -8.19 2.23
C ALA A 98 -10.87 -8.37 1.34
N CYS A 99 -10.68 -8.56 0.03
CA CYS A 99 -11.77 -8.86 -0.88
C CYS A 99 -12.57 -10.10 -0.46
N LYS A 100 -11.88 -11.13 0.01
CA LYS A 100 -12.54 -12.37 0.49
C LYS A 100 -13.22 -12.19 1.85
N ALA A 101 -12.55 -11.52 2.80
CA ALA A 101 -13.01 -11.44 4.18
C ALA A 101 -14.23 -10.52 4.35
N TRP A 102 -14.22 -9.38 3.66
CA TRP A 102 -15.24 -8.34 3.88
C TRP A 102 -16.20 -8.14 2.73
N SER A 103 -16.15 -8.97 1.68
CA SER A 103 -17.09 -8.88 0.57
C SER A 103 -17.87 -10.18 0.41
N GLN A 104 -19.19 -10.12 0.55
CA GLN A 104 -20.09 -11.23 0.22
C GLN A 104 -20.23 -11.37 -1.30
N HIS A 105 -20.59 -12.57 -1.76
CA HIS A 105 -20.87 -12.78 -3.17
C HIS A 105 -21.97 -11.83 -3.69
N GLY A 106 -21.76 -11.30 -4.90
CA GLY A 106 -22.71 -10.40 -5.55
C GLY A 106 -22.63 -8.94 -5.14
N ARG A 107 -21.82 -8.58 -4.13
CA ARG A 107 -21.60 -7.18 -3.78
C ARG A 107 -20.26 -6.67 -4.26
N GLY A 108 -20.25 -5.45 -4.81
CA GLY A 108 -19.07 -4.84 -5.42
C GLY A 108 -18.08 -4.27 -4.45
N ILE A 109 -16.85 -4.15 -4.92
CA ILE A 109 -15.77 -3.46 -4.23
C ILE A 109 -15.52 -2.14 -4.95
N ILE A 110 -15.64 -1.05 -4.21
CA ILE A 110 -15.38 0.30 -4.73
C ILE A 110 -13.89 0.61 -4.62
N THR A 111 -13.33 1.16 -5.70
CA THR A 111 -11.95 1.65 -5.71
C THR A 111 -11.85 2.99 -6.46
N PRO A 112 -11.03 3.94 -5.98
CA PRO A 112 -10.76 5.17 -6.71
C PRO A 112 -10.08 4.89 -8.05
N LYS A 113 -10.28 5.77 -9.05
CA LYS A 113 -9.57 5.71 -10.33
C LYS A 113 -9.19 7.14 -10.75
N PRO A 114 -7.89 7.41 -11.13
CA PRO A 114 -6.79 6.46 -11.32
C PRO A 114 -6.19 5.93 -10.01
N VAL A 115 -5.69 4.68 -10.05
CA VAL A 115 -5.07 4.02 -8.88
C VAL A 115 -4.06 2.95 -9.34
N TYR A 116 -3.24 2.47 -8.44
CA TYR A 116 -2.33 1.35 -8.68
C TYR A 116 -3.12 0.10 -9.08
N TYR A 117 -2.74 -0.49 -10.22
CA TYR A 117 -3.54 -1.52 -10.89
C TYR A 117 -3.98 -2.73 -10.05
N PRO A 118 -3.22 -3.22 -9.02
CA PRO A 118 -3.70 -4.33 -8.20
C PRO A 118 -5.01 -4.05 -7.46
N PHE A 119 -5.32 -2.79 -7.17
CA PHE A 119 -6.63 -2.43 -6.60
C PHE A 119 -7.78 -2.66 -7.59
N LEU A 120 -7.51 -2.51 -8.88
CA LEU A 120 -8.49 -2.77 -9.94
C LEU A 120 -8.64 -4.26 -10.24
N GLN A 121 -7.59 -5.04 -10.02
CA GLN A 121 -7.57 -6.47 -10.35
C GLN A 121 -8.05 -7.37 -9.20
N ALA A 122 -7.74 -7.01 -7.95
CA ALA A 122 -8.05 -7.82 -6.78
C ALA A 122 -9.55 -8.19 -6.68
N PRO A 123 -10.52 -7.30 -6.95
CA PRO A 123 -11.93 -7.70 -6.97
C PRO A 123 -12.21 -8.83 -7.94
N GLY A 124 -11.77 -8.72 -9.20
CA GLY A 124 -11.96 -9.72 -10.24
C GLY A 124 -11.35 -11.09 -9.89
N PHE A 125 -10.15 -11.12 -9.30
CA PHE A 125 -9.51 -12.36 -8.85
C PHE A 125 -10.28 -13.07 -7.73
N ASN A 126 -11.20 -12.38 -7.09
CA ASN A 126 -11.98 -12.90 -5.98
C ASN A 126 -13.50 -12.97 -6.30
N ASP A 127 -13.87 -12.95 -7.57
CA ASP A 127 -15.26 -13.03 -8.04
C ASP A 127 -16.16 -11.93 -7.44
N ARG A 128 -15.60 -10.71 -7.37
CA ARG A 128 -16.31 -9.53 -6.87
C ARG A 128 -16.45 -8.48 -7.97
N PRO A 129 -17.62 -7.89 -8.15
CA PRO A 129 -17.78 -6.77 -9.07
C PRO A 129 -16.86 -5.62 -8.68
N LEU A 130 -16.14 -5.06 -9.66
CA LEU A 130 -15.38 -3.83 -9.48
C LEU A 130 -16.28 -2.64 -9.73
N LEU A 131 -16.35 -1.73 -8.78
CA LEU A 131 -16.98 -0.42 -8.89
C LEU A 131 -15.89 0.64 -8.80
N THR A 132 -15.87 1.60 -9.72
CA THR A 132 -14.84 2.65 -9.71
C THR A 132 -15.45 4.01 -9.47
N VAL A 133 -14.79 4.81 -8.64
CA VAL A 133 -15.15 6.21 -8.39
C VAL A 133 -14.02 7.08 -8.91
N PRO A 134 -14.31 8.08 -9.77
CA PRO A 134 -13.26 8.94 -10.29
C PRO A 134 -12.64 9.80 -9.19
N VAL A 135 -11.36 10.11 -9.38
CA VAL A 135 -10.69 11.21 -8.69
C VAL A 135 -10.81 12.41 -9.61
N VAL A 136 -11.35 13.50 -9.11
CA VAL A 136 -11.65 14.74 -9.85
C VAL A 136 -10.82 15.88 -9.30
N GLU A 137 -10.61 16.90 -10.11
CA GLU A 137 -9.92 18.11 -9.67
C GLU A 137 -10.94 19.16 -9.19
N GLU A 138 -10.79 19.56 -7.92
CA GLU A 138 -11.57 20.64 -7.31
C GLU A 138 -10.62 21.65 -6.69
N GLU A 139 -10.71 22.90 -7.12
CA GLU A 139 -9.90 24.02 -6.62
C GLU A 139 -8.37 23.72 -6.63
N GLY A 140 -7.87 23.10 -7.70
CA GLY A 140 -6.46 22.71 -7.85
C GLY A 140 -6.05 21.51 -6.99
N ARG A 141 -6.99 20.75 -6.46
CA ARG A 141 -6.77 19.56 -5.65
C ARG A 141 -7.48 18.35 -6.23
N TRP A 142 -6.78 17.20 -6.19
CA TRP A 142 -7.39 15.94 -6.56
C TRP A 142 -8.16 15.34 -5.38
N VAL A 143 -9.46 15.19 -5.54
CA VAL A 143 -10.38 14.68 -4.53
C VAL A 143 -11.19 13.50 -5.08
N LEU A 144 -11.70 12.67 -4.18
CA LEU A 144 -12.62 11.61 -4.57
C LEU A 144 -13.99 12.23 -4.87
N ASP A 145 -14.61 11.82 -5.98
CA ASP A 145 -15.99 12.19 -6.30
C ASP A 145 -16.95 11.53 -5.29
N LEU A 146 -17.38 12.31 -4.30
CA LEU A 146 -18.22 11.83 -3.21
C LEU A 146 -19.67 11.57 -3.67
N GLU A 147 -20.18 12.31 -4.66
CA GLU A 147 -21.52 12.10 -5.19
C GLU A 147 -21.58 10.75 -5.91
N GLU A 148 -20.58 10.45 -6.73
CA GLU A 148 -20.48 9.15 -7.39
C GLU A 148 -20.27 8.03 -6.37
N LEU A 149 -19.48 8.26 -5.33
CA LEU A 149 -19.31 7.31 -4.24
C LEU A 149 -20.62 6.98 -3.56
N GLU A 150 -21.43 7.98 -3.22
CA GLU A 150 -22.74 7.82 -2.59
C GLU A 150 -23.71 7.10 -3.51
N ARG A 151 -23.72 7.42 -4.80
CA ARG A 151 -24.56 6.76 -5.80
C ARG A 151 -24.27 5.25 -5.89
N GLN A 152 -23.02 4.86 -5.73
CA GLN A 152 -22.61 3.45 -5.78
C GLN A 152 -22.71 2.75 -4.42
N ALA A 153 -22.86 3.50 -3.33
CA ALA A 153 -22.88 2.98 -1.97
C ALA A 153 -23.84 1.81 -1.72
N PRO A 154 -25.09 1.81 -2.25
CA PRO A 154 -26.03 0.71 -2.02
C PRO A 154 -25.59 -0.63 -2.61
N ARG A 155 -24.63 -0.63 -3.55
CA ARG A 155 -24.15 -1.83 -4.26
C ARG A 155 -22.86 -2.40 -3.66
N ARG A 156 -22.35 -1.79 -2.58
CA ARG A 156 -21.03 -2.10 -1.99
C ARG A 156 -21.12 -2.95 -0.74
N ILE A 157 -19.99 -3.58 -0.38
CA ILE A 157 -19.67 -4.01 0.99
C ILE A 157 -18.31 -3.49 1.44
N CYS A 158 -17.36 -3.28 0.53
CA CYS A 158 -16.00 -2.89 0.89
C CYS A 158 -15.53 -1.74 0.01
N CYS A 159 -14.86 -0.77 0.60
CA CYS A 159 -14.17 0.29 -0.10
C CYS A 159 -12.65 0.05 0.02
N CYS A 160 -12.00 -0.36 -1.06
CA CYS A 160 -10.54 -0.43 -1.12
C CYS A 160 -9.99 0.94 -1.48
N CYS A 161 -9.64 1.71 -0.46
CA CYS A 161 -9.07 3.03 -0.63
C CYS A 161 -7.53 2.98 -0.67
N ALA A 162 -6.97 3.10 -1.88
CA ALA A 162 -5.66 3.71 -1.98
C ALA A 162 -5.85 5.22 -1.88
N THR A 163 -5.10 5.88 -1.01
CA THR A 163 -5.13 7.35 -1.01
C THR A 163 -4.74 7.85 -2.41
N PRO A 164 -5.40 8.89 -2.95
CA PRO A 164 -5.04 9.50 -4.24
C PRO A 164 -3.57 9.86 -4.36
N THR A 165 -2.88 10.03 -3.22
CA THR A 165 -1.45 10.34 -3.10
C THR A 165 -0.50 9.29 -3.68
N THR A 166 -0.93 8.07 -3.99
CA THR A 166 -0.04 7.08 -4.62
C THR A 166 0.16 7.31 -6.11
N ARG A 167 -0.66 8.16 -6.76
CA ARG A 167 -0.53 8.48 -8.20
C ARG A 167 -0.77 9.94 -8.53
N VAL A 168 -1.33 10.70 -7.60
CA VAL A 168 -1.63 12.13 -7.77
C VAL A 168 -1.10 12.85 -6.54
N ALA A 169 -0.02 13.61 -6.69
CA ALA A 169 0.57 14.35 -5.58
C ALA A 169 -0.38 15.46 -5.11
N PRO A 170 -0.63 15.60 -3.82
CA PRO A 170 -1.40 16.74 -3.32
C PRO A 170 -0.61 18.02 -3.53
N SER A 171 -1.25 19.05 -4.05
CA SER A 171 -0.65 20.36 -4.28
C SER A 171 -0.39 21.18 -3.01
N SER A 172 -0.73 20.67 -1.82
CA SER A 172 -0.46 21.35 -0.56
C SER A 172 -0.48 20.40 0.65
N PRO A 173 0.44 20.56 1.62
CA PRO A 173 0.39 19.79 2.86
C PRO A 173 -0.71 20.33 3.78
N GLY A 174 -1.58 19.50 4.31
CA GLY A 174 -2.31 19.82 5.53
C GLY A 174 -3.82 19.65 5.58
N LYS A 175 -4.51 19.17 4.53
CA LYS A 175 -5.92 18.80 4.68
C LYS A 175 -6.15 17.37 4.16
N SER A 176 -6.68 16.50 5.03
CA SER A 176 -7.17 15.17 4.68
C SER A 176 -8.26 15.30 3.61
N CYS A 177 -8.17 14.52 2.54
CA CYS A 177 -9.25 14.40 1.56
C CYS A 177 -10.41 13.53 2.04
N TRP A 178 -10.41 13.16 3.31
CA TRP A 178 -11.52 12.45 3.94
C TRP A 178 -12.30 13.40 4.81
N PRO A 179 -13.64 13.44 4.71
CA PRO A 179 -14.46 14.05 5.73
C PRO A 179 -14.09 13.38 7.07
N SER A 180 -13.94 14.18 8.11
CA SER A 180 -13.80 13.67 9.47
C SER A 180 -14.99 12.74 9.74
N THR A 181 -14.75 11.43 9.75
CA THR A 181 -15.76 10.46 10.10
C THR A 181 -16.27 10.79 11.50
N PRO A 182 -17.58 10.88 11.73
CA PRO A 182 -18.09 10.84 13.10
C PRO A 182 -17.58 9.54 13.71
N SER A 183 -17.06 9.65 14.94
CA SER A 183 -16.65 8.49 15.74
C SER A 183 -17.74 7.43 15.67
N PRO A 184 -17.46 6.19 15.29
CA PRO A 184 -18.47 5.16 15.32
C PRO A 184 -18.87 4.97 16.78
N SER A 185 -20.09 5.35 17.12
CA SER A 185 -20.73 4.89 18.35
C SER A 185 -20.67 3.37 18.35
N ALA A 186 -20.12 2.81 19.41
CA ALA A 186 -19.96 1.39 19.63
C ALA A 186 -21.25 0.64 19.29
N THR A 187 -21.29 0.02 18.15
CA THR A 187 -22.30 -0.98 17.83
C THR A 187 -21.55 -2.29 17.67
N THR A 188 -21.79 -3.16 18.59
CA THR A 188 -21.36 -4.54 18.76
C THR A 188 -21.25 -5.29 17.44
N TRP A 189 -20.10 -5.92 17.25
CA TRP A 189 -19.86 -6.96 16.23
C TRP A 189 -20.14 -8.33 16.83
#